data_d9a7da05ec6c8743c1a7b037e0071611
#
_entry.id   d9a7da05ec6c8743c1a7b037e0071611
#
_cell.length_a   1.000
_cell.length_b   1.000
_cell.length_c   1.000
_cell.angle_alpha   90.00
_cell.angle_beta   90.00
_cell.angle_gamma   90.00
#
_symmetry.space_group_name_H-M   'P 1'
#
loop_
_entity.id
_entity.type
_entity.pdbx_description
1 polymer ?
#
loop_
_entity_poly.entity_id
_entity_poly.type
_entity_poly.pdbx_seq_one_letter_code
_entity_poly.pdbx_strand_id
1 'polypeptide(L)'
;AHKTAFLIFFDKSTRTRNSFEAGMTQLGGHAHFIDSGTSQIAHGESPKDMGIILSSYGHGIMIRHDLVPGEGQSYMRDVAKWADIPVINMQCDVDHPCQTLADLMTIREEFGKDLSDLKIAVSWAYAPSYVKPMSVPQGLVMLMTRFGMNVTLAHPPEYTLMDEPLRL
;
A
#
# COMPACT_ATOMS: atom_id res chain seq x y z
N ALA A 1 -24.12 -4.16 -2.17
CA ALA A 1 -24.13 -4.97 -3.38
C ALA A 1 -24.00 -4.08 -4.61
N HIS A 2 -23.42 -4.60 -5.68
CA HIS A 2 -23.24 -3.88 -6.97
C HIS A 2 -22.29 -2.67 -6.89
N LYS A 3 -21.21 -2.78 -6.14
CA LYS A 3 -20.11 -1.81 -6.15
C LYS A 3 -18.99 -2.25 -7.08
N THR A 4 -18.38 -1.31 -7.78
CA THR A 4 -17.21 -1.54 -8.64
C THR A 4 -15.99 -0.90 -8.03
N ALA A 5 -14.91 -1.66 -7.91
CA ALA A 5 -13.59 -1.20 -7.48
C ALA A 5 -12.60 -1.32 -8.63
N PHE A 6 -11.79 -0.29 -8.85
CA PHE A 6 -10.70 -0.31 -9.83
C PHE A 6 -9.39 -0.64 -9.13
N LEU A 7 -8.70 -1.67 -9.60
CA LEU A 7 -7.42 -2.14 -9.05
C LEU A 7 -6.30 -1.76 -10.01
N ILE A 8 -5.59 -0.67 -9.74
CA ILE A 8 -4.50 -0.17 -10.58
C ILE A 8 -3.18 -0.71 -10.06
N PHE A 9 -2.44 -1.37 -10.93
CA PHE A 9 -1.13 -1.93 -10.61
C PHE A 9 -0.05 -1.43 -11.55
N PHE A 10 1.03 -0.92 -10.97
CA PHE A 10 2.24 -0.53 -11.69
C PHE A 10 3.27 -1.65 -11.74
N ASP A 11 3.10 -2.70 -10.93
CA ASP A 11 3.93 -3.88 -10.95
C ASP A 11 3.13 -5.16 -10.66
N LYS A 12 3.75 -6.31 -10.91
CA LYS A 12 3.15 -7.63 -10.76
C LYS A 12 2.75 -7.92 -9.31
N SER A 13 1.57 -8.47 -9.13
CA SER A 13 1.08 -8.90 -7.82
C SER A 13 0.15 -10.10 -7.95
N THR A 14 0.45 -11.17 -7.23
CA THR A 14 -0.43 -12.34 -7.15
C THR A 14 -1.36 -12.22 -5.94
N ARG A 15 -0.80 -12.04 -4.75
CA ARG A 15 -1.56 -12.07 -3.49
C ARG A 15 -2.50 -10.87 -3.35
N THR A 16 -1.98 -9.66 -3.44
CA THR A 16 -2.78 -8.45 -3.26
C THR A 16 -3.89 -8.36 -4.31
N ARG A 17 -3.56 -8.58 -5.58
CA ARG A 17 -4.56 -8.57 -6.66
C ARG A 17 -5.70 -9.56 -6.37
N ASN A 18 -5.37 -10.84 -6.17
CA ASN A 18 -6.40 -11.86 -5.99
C ASN A 18 -7.19 -11.69 -4.70
N SER A 19 -6.60 -11.15 -3.61
CA SER A 19 -7.35 -10.88 -2.38
C SER A 19 -8.42 -9.81 -2.58
N PHE A 20 -8.12 -8.74 -3.31
CA PHE A 20 -9.10 -7.69 -3.62
C PHE A 20 -10.16 -8.17 -4.62
N GLU A 21 -9.76 -8.89 -5.68
CA GLU A 21 -10.72 -9.43 -6.67
C GLU A 21 -11.68 -10.43 -6.01
N ALA A 22 -11.15 -11.39 -5.25
CA ALA A 22 -11.97 -12.38 -4.55
C ALA A 22 -12.87 -11.72 -3.49
N GLY A 23 -12.32 -10.80 -2.69
CA GLY A 23 -13.07 -10.09 -1.66
C GLY A 23 -14.24 -9.29 -2.25
N MET A 24 -14.02 -8.54 -3.32
CA MET A 24 -15.09 -7.80 -3.99
C MET A 24 -16.18 -8.73 -4.52
N THR A 25 -15.80 -9.86 -5.14
CA THR A 25 -16.76 -10.85 -5.65
C THR A 25 -17.57 -11.49 -4.51
N GLN A 26 -16.91 -11.90 -3.42
CA GLN A 26 -17.56 -12.51 -2.26
C GLN A 26 -18.53 -11.55 -1.54
N LEU A 27 -18.25 -10.26 -1.60
CA LEU A 27 -19.12 -9.20 -1.06
C LEU A 27 -20.23 -8.76 -2.04
N GLY A 28 -20.37 -9.42 -3.20
CA GLY A 28 -21.37 -9.11 -4.22
C GLY A 28 -21.05 -7.86 -5.04
N GLY A 29 -19.80 -7.44 -5.08
CA GLY A 29 -19.28 -6.38 -5.93
C GLY A 29 -18.51 -6.92 -7.14
N HIS A 30 -17.82 -6.01 -7.82
CA HIS A 30 -16.95 -6.33 -8.95
C HIS A 30 -15.62 -5.61 -8.80
N ALA A 31 -14.52 -6.30 -9.10
CA ALA A 31 -13.20 -5.70 -9.19
C ALA A 31 -12.74 -5.66 -10.65
N HIS A 32 -12.31 -4.49 -11.09
CA HIS A 32 -11.77 -4.28 -12.42
C HIS A 32 -10.26 -4.05 -12.34
N PHE A 33 -9.48 -4.97 -12.88
CA PHE A 33 -8.02 -4.87 -12.91
C PHE A 33 -7.55 -3.96 -14.03
N ILE A 34 -6.66 -3.02 -13.71
CA ILE A 34 -6.00 -2.11 -14.64
C ILE A 34 -4.49 -2.25 -14.47
N ASP A 35 -3.83 -2.74 -15.50
CA ASP A 35 -2.37 -2.76 -15.58
C ASP A 35 -1.87 -1.44 -16.17
N SER A 36 -0.94 -0.78 -15.51
CA SER A 36 -0.42 0.52 -15.97
C SER A 36 0.27 0.43 -17.32
N GLY A 37 0.93 -0.69 -17.61
CA GLY A 37 1.66 -0.90 -18.86
C GLY A 37 0.76 -1.17 -20.07
N THR A 38 -0.50 -1.56 -19.86
CA THR A 38 -1.47 -1.87 -20.91
C THR A 38 -2.66 -0.91 -20.96
N SER A 39 -2.63 0.13 -20.15
CA SER A 39 -3.63 1.21 -20.10
C SER A 39 -3.06 2.52 -20.66
N GLN A 40 -3.90 3.55 -20.74
CA GLN A 40 -3.47 4.87 -21.20
C GLN A 40 -2.44 5.53 -20.26
N ILE A 41 -2.28 5.02 -19.04
CA ILE A 41 -1.20 5.42 -18.13
C ILE A 41 0.17 5.29 -18.81
N ALA A 42 0.38 4.20 -19.57
CA ALA A 42 1.62 3.99 -20.35
C ALA A 42 1.86 5.06 -21.44
N HIS A 43 0.81 5.75 -21.87
CA HIS A 43 0.86 6.83 -22.85
C HIS A 43 0.79 8.23 -22.20
N GLY A 44 0.94 8.32 -20.88
CA GLY A 44 1.01 9.59 -20.17
C GLY A 44 -0.34 10.14 -19.69
N GLU A 45 -1.38 9.29 -19.58
CA GLU A 45 -2.62 9.70 -18.94
C GLU A 45 -2.36 10.17 -17.50
N SER A 46 -2.86 11.35 -17.17
CA SER A 46 -2.53 12.00 -15.91
C SER A 46 -3.26 11.37 -14.70
N PRO A 47 -2.69 11.46 -13.48
CA PRO A 47 -3.40 11.09 -12.25
C PRO A 47 -4.75 11.81 -12.09
N LYS A 48 -4.83 13.05 -12.59
CA LYS A 48 -6.06 13.85 -12.61
C LYS A 48 -7.14 13.19 -13.46
N ASP A 49 -6.83 12.83 -14.68
CA ASP A 49 -7.79 12.23 -15.61
C ASP A 49 -8.24 10.87 -15.08
N MET A 50 -7.30 10.06 -14.56
CA MET A 50 -7.60 8.79 -13.90
C MET A 50 -8.59 8.97 -12.73
N GLY A 51 -8.37 9.95 -11.85
CA GLY A 51 -9.25 10.24 -10.74
C GLY A 51 -10.68 10.61 -11.19
N ILE A 52 -10.81 11.53 -12.13
CA ILE A 52 -12.10 12.01 -12.65
C ILE A 52 -12.85 10.90 -13.39
N ILE A 53 -12.20 10.23 -14.34
CA ILE A 53 -12.84 9.24 -15.20
C ILE A 53 -13.30 8.02 -14.40
N LEU A 54 -12.44 7.46 -13.56
CA LEU A 54 -12.81 6.29 -12.76
C LEU A 54 -13.87 6.61 -11.72
N SER A 55 -13.92 7.83 -11.21
CA SER A 55 -15.00 8.28 -10.33
C SER A 55 -16.37 8.25 -11.01
N SER A 56 -16.41 8.47 -12.33
CA SER A 56 -17.68 8.42 -13.09
C SER A 56 -18.16 6.98 -13.36
N TYR A 57 -17.30 5.98 -13.23
CA TYR A 57 -17.63 4.58 -13.53
C TYR A 57 -17.77 3.69 -12.31
N GLY A 58 -17.15 4.04 -11.17
CA GLY A 58 -17.05 3.12 -10.04
C GLY A 58 -17.21 3.74 -8.67
N HIS A 59 -16.74 3.02 -7.65
CA HIS A 59 -17.03 3.33 -6.26
C HIS A 59 -15.78 3.32 -5.37
N GLY A 60 -14.64 2.98 -5.92
CA GLY A 60 -13.36 3.02 -5.23
C GLY A 60 -12.21 2.73 -6.18
N ILE A 61 -11.07 3.36 -5.92
CA ILE A 61 -9.83 3.18 -6.67
C ILE A 61 -8.79 2.64 -5.69
N MET A 62 -8.24 1.47 -5.97
CA MET A 62 -7.18 0.84 -5.21
C MET A 62 -5.91 0.88 -6.04
N ILE A 63 -4.82 1.42 -5.51
CA ILE A 63 -3.58 1.62 -6.27
C ILE A 63 -2.42 0.90 -5.59
N ARG A 64 -1.64 0.20 -6.39
CA ARG A 64 -0.31 -0.28 -6.03
C ARG A 64 0.74 0.33 -6.95
N HIS A 65 1.62 1.14 -6.38
CA HIS A 65 2.73 1.78 -7.08
C HIS A 65 3.96 1.85 -6.17
N ASP A 66 4.79 0.82 -6.22
CA ASP A 66 5.96 0.63 -5.37
C ASP A 66 7.28 0.47 -6.18
N LEU A 67 7.30 0.95 -7.44
CA LEU A 67 8.43 0.77 -8.34
C LEU A 67 9.58 1.74 -8.07
N VAL A 68 9.25 3.00 -7.81
CA VAL A 68 10.23 4.09 -7.72
C VAL A 68 10.00 4.89 -6.44
N PRO A 69 11.03 5.08 -5.60
CA PRO A 69 10.93 5.94 -4.41
C PRO A 69 10.56 7.39 -4.78
N GLY A 70 9.61 7.95 -4.05
CA GLY A 70 9.08 9.31 -4.27
C GLY A 70 7.91 9.41 -5.25
N GLU A 71 7.63 8.36 -6.03
CA GLU A 71 6.58 8.42 -7.06
C GLU A 71 5.24 7.85 -6.62
N GLY A 72 5.24 6.69 -5.95
CA GLY A 72 4.01 5.94 -5.68
C GLY A 72 3.03 6.69 -4.80
N GLN A 73 3.49 7.20 -3.66
CA GLN A 73 2.65 7.99 -2.76
C GLN A 73 2.21 9.30 -3.41
N SER A 74 3.09 9.97 -4.14
CA SER A 74 2.76 11.20 -4.86
C SER A 74 1.67 10.96 -5.89
N TYR A 75 1.80 9.91 -6.73
CA TYR A 75 0.78 9.53 -7.70
C TYR A 75 -0.58 9.28 -7.05
N MET A 76 -0.62 8.51 -5.96
CA MET A 76 -1.87 8.22 -5.26
C MET A 76 -2.53 9.48 -4.68
N ARG A 77 -1.74 10.38 -4.11
CA ARG A 77 -2.24 11.68 -3.60
C ARG A 77 -2.81 12.54 -4.72
N ASP A 78 -2.16 12.55 -5.88
CA ASP A 78 -2.65 13.30 -7.04
C ASP A 78 -3.95 12.72 -7.61
N VAL A 79 -4.08 11.38 -7.68
CA VAL A 79 -5.36 10.74 -8.03
C VAL A 79 -6.44 11.11 -7.00
N ALA A 80 -6.14 10.98 -5.71
CA ALA A 80 -7.08 11.26 -4.63
C ALA A 80 -7.57 12.71 -4.60
N LYS A 81 -6.75 13.66 -5.04
CA LYS A 81 -7.12 15.08 -5.14
C LYS A 81 -8.27 15.33 -6.13
N TRP A 82 -8.41 14.50 -7.15
CA TRP A 82 -9.35 14.69 -8.23
C TRP A 82 -10.46 13.62 -8.29
N ALA A 83 -10.33 12.57 -7.48
CA ALA A 83 -11.33 11.53 -7.38
C ALA A 83 -12.47 11.94 -6.45
N ASP A 84 -13.73 11.67 -6.87
CA ASP A 84 -14.94 11.82 -6.05
C ASP A 84 -15.28 10.54 -5.28
N ILE A 85 -14.46 9.50 -5.42
CA ILE A 85 -14.58 8.19 -4.75
C ILE A 85 -13.32 7.88 -3.95
N PRO A 86 -13.39 7.01 -2.92
CA PRO A 86 -12.23 6.67 -2.10
C PRO A 86 -11.06 6.13 -2.92
N VAL A 87 -9.85 6.63 -2.61
CA VAL A 87 -8.58 6.09 -3.12
C VAL A 87 -7.86 5.36 -2.00
N ILE A 88 -7.54 4.10 -2.23
CA ILE A 88 -6.96 3.19 -1.23
C ILE A 88 -5.56 2.77 -1.67
N ASN A 89 -4.59 2.94 -0.77
CA ASN A 89 -3.23 2.46 -0.96
C ASN A 89 -3.14 0.95 -0.71
N MET A 90 -2.91 0.17 -1.76
CA MET A 90 -2.61 -1.27 -1.62
C MET A 90 -1.14 -1.51 -1.26
N GLN A 91 -0.26 -0.70 -1.82
CA GLN A 91 1.16 -0.57 -1.51
C GLN A 91 1.74 0.59 -2.31
N CYS A 92 2.53 1.45 -1.69
CA CYS A 92 3.35 2.45 -2.36
C CYS A 92 4.83 2.30 -1.94
N ASP A 93 5.65 3.24 -2.36
CA ASP A 93 7.07 3.35 -1.97
C ASP A 93 7.26 3.64 -0.48
N VAL A 94 6.29 4.33 0.15
CA VAL A 94 6.35 4.73 1.57
C VAL A 94 5.76 3.67 2.51
N ASP A 95 4.63 3.07 2.16
CA ASP A 95 3.88 2.20 3.05
C ASP A 95 3.20 1.03 2.30
N HIS A 96 2.97 -0.05 3.03
CA HIS A 96 2.16 -1.20 2.60
C HIS A 96 1.03 -1.46 3.61
N PRO A 97 -0.03 -0.63 3.63
CA PRO A 97 -1.06 -0.69 4.67
C PRO A 97 -1.73 -2.04 4.83
N CYS A 98 -1.99 -2.75 3.72
CA CYS A 98 -2.59 -4.08 3.76
C CYS A 98 -1.72 -5.09 4.51
N GLN A 99 -0.40 -5.03 4.33
CA GLN A 99 0.53 -5.93 5.02
C GLN A 99 0.68 -5.53 6.49
N THR A 100 0.92 -4.26 6.76
CA THR A 100 1.16 -3.80 8.13
C THR A 100 -0.06 -3.95 9.05
N LEU A 101 -1.26 -3.79 8.51
CA LEU A 101 -2.50 -4.09 9.23
C LEU A 101 -2.69 -5.58 9.49
N ALA A 102 -2.32 -6.45 8.53
CA ALA A 102 -2.35 -7.90 8.73
C ALA A 102 -1.35 -8.34 9.81
N ASP A 103 -0.13 -7.76 9.80
CA ASP A 103 0.87 -8.02 10.82
C ASP A 103 0.38 -7.56 12.21
N LEU A 104 -0.23 -6.37 12.31
CA LEU A 104 -0.83 -5.88 13.54
C LEU A 104 -1.95 -6.79 14.05
N MET A 105 -2.81 -7.28 13.15
CA MET A 105 -3.86 -8.24 13.53
C MET A 105 -3.26 -9.51 14.11
N THR A 106 -2.26 -10.08 13.45
CA THR A 106 -1.56 -11.29 13.92
C THR A 106 -0.90 -11.06 15.29
N ILE A 107 -0.19 -9.94 15.47
CA ILE A 107 0.41 -9.59 16.76
C ILE A 107 -0.66 -9.48 17.86
N ARG A 108 -1.81 -8.89 17.56
CA ARG A 108 -2.91 -8.80 18.53
C ARG A 108 -3.57 -10.12 18.84
N GLU A 109 -3.65 -11.03 17.91
CA GLU A 109 -4.15 -12.39 18.10
C GLU A 109 -3.22 -13.19 19.03
N GLU A 110 -1.91 -13.05 18.86
CA GLU A 110 -0.92 -13.79 19.66
C GLU A 110 -0.62 -13.16 21.03
N PHE A 111 -0.58 -11.83 21.13
CA PHE A 111 -0.13 -11.11 22.35
C PHE A 111 -1.23 -10.32 23.04
N GLY A 112 -2.44 -10.31 22.51
CA GLY A 112 -3.58 -9.60 23.11
C GLY A 112 -3.74 -8.17 22.59
N LYS A 113 -4.69 -7.44 23.22
CA LYS A 113 -5.09 -6.12 22.70
C LYS A 113 -4.17 -4.98 23.14
N ASP A 114 -3.57 -5.09 24.32
CA ASP A 114 -2.62 -4.11 24.83
C ASP A 114 -1.21 -4.48 24.37
N LEU A 115 -0.63 -3.62 23.55
CA LEU A 115 0.68 -3.82 22.93
C LEU A 115 1.71 -2.79 23.41
N SER A 116 1.38 -1.98 24.41
CA SER A 116 2.16 -0.81 24.83
C SER A 116 3.58 -1.12 25.29
N ASP A 117 3.83 -2.31 25.83
CA ASP A 117 5.16 -2.71 26.30
C ASP A 117 5.83 -3.77 25.42
N LEU A 118 5.17 -4.15 24.33
CA LEU A 118 5.70 -5.17 23.44
C LEU A 118 6.94 -4.63 22.70
N LYS A 119 8.01 -5.41 22.74
CA LYS A 119 9.25 -5.12 22.01
C LYS A 119 9.29 -5.91 20.71
N ILE A 120 9.46 -5.22 19.60
CA ILE A 120 9.63 -5.84 18.29
C ILE A 120 10.93 -5.41 17.63
N ALA A 121 11.54 -6.31 16.90
CA ALA A 121 12.67 -6.02 16.02
C ALA A 121 12.22 -6.13 14.57
N VAL A 122 12.44 -5.06 13.80
CA VAL A 122 12.21 -5.01 12.35
C VAL A 122 13.58 -5.07 11.68
N SER A 123 13.81 -6.09 10.85
CA SER A 123 15.05 -6.23 10.10
C SER A 123 14.80 -5.93 8.62
N TRP A 124 15.68 -5.12 8.07
CA TRP A 124 15.71 -4.78 6.66
C TRP A 124 17.14 -4.95 6.14
N ALA A 125 17.35 -5.87 5.23
CA ALA A 125 18.66 -6.20 4.70
C ALA A 125 18.56 -6.66 3.24
N TYR A 126 19.38 -7.59 2.81
CA TYR A 126 19.50 -8.06 1.44
C TYR A 126 18.16 -8.22 0.69
N ALA A 127 18.07 -7.58 -0.48
CA ALA A 127 16.99 -7.74 -1.44
C ALA A 127 17.52 -7.69 -2.87
N PRO A 128 16.83 -8.31 -3.86
CA PRO A 128 17.23 -8.23 -5.27
C PRO A 128 17.24 -6.81 -5.83
N SER A 129 16.47 -5.92 -5.20
CA SER A 129 16.42 -4.49 -5.52
C SER A 129 16.29 -3.71 -4.22
N TYR A 130 17.00 -2.60 -4.10
CA TYR A 130 16.97 -1.70 -2.94
C TYR A 130 15.54 -1.20 -2.63
N VAL A 131 14.73 -0.99 -3.65
CA VAL A 131 13.39 -0.42 -3.53
C VAL A 131 12.37 -1.40 -2.96
N LYS A 132 12.57 -2.70 -3.16
CA LYS A 132 11.58 -3.72 -2.80
C LYS A 132 12.14 -4.70 -1.75
N PRO A 133 11.44 -4.89 -0.66
CA PRO A 133 10.13 -4.37 -0.26
C PRO A 133 10.21 -3.24 0.79
N MET A 134 10.94 -2.16 0.53
CA MET A 134 11.25 -1.08 1.49
C MET A 134 10.01 -0.54 2.23
N SER A 135 8.86 -0.46 1.56
CA SER A 135 7.59 -0.01 2.15
C SER A 135 7.09 -0.89 3.31
N VAL A 136 7.47 -2.16 3.37
CA VAL A 136 7.05 -3.06 4.46
C VAL A 136 7.72 -2.69 5.78
N PRO A 137 9.07 -2.62 5.89
CA PRO A 137 9.70 -2.18 7.14
C PRO A 137 9.33 -0.74 7.51
N GLN A 138 9.15 0.16 6.56
CA GLN A 138 8.67 1.53 6.81
C GLN A 138 7.28 1.52 7.46
N GLY A 139 6.33 0.81 6.86
CA GLY A 139 4.98 0.67 7.39
C GLY A 139 4.94 0.02 8.78
N LEU A 140 5.77 -1.00 9.02
CA LEU A 140 5.89 -1.62 10.35
C LEU A 140 6.38 -0.62 11.40
N VAL A 141 7.45 0.12 11.11
CA VAL A 141 7.94 1.15 12.05
C VAL A 141 6.86 2.18 12.34
N MET A 142 6.20 2.71 11.31
CA MET A 142 5.14 3.71 11.46
C MET A 142 3.93 3.20 12.25
N LEU A 143 3.45 2.01 11.94
CA LEU A 143 2.21 1.51 12.54
C LEU A 143 2.44 0.98 13.96
N MET A 144 3.48 0.18 14.17
CA MET A 144 3.70 -0.47 15.48
C MET A 144 4.04 0.53 16.58
N THR A 145 4.79 1.59 16.25
CA THR A 145 5.04 2.69 17.21
C THR A 145 3.76 3.43 17.60
N ARG A 146 2.81 3.62 16.68
CA ARG A 146 1.49 4.22 16.99
C ARG A 146 0.63 3.38 17.90
N PHE A 147 0.86 2.07 17.95
CA PHE A 147 0.23 1.16 18.90
C PHE A 147 1.02 0.98 20.20
N GLY A 148 2.01 1.84 20.44
CA GLY A 148 2.78 1.90 21.69
C GLY A 148 3.88 0.87 21.82
N MET A 149 4.18 0.11 20.77
CA MET A 149 5.26 -0.89 20.81
C MET A 149 6.65 -0.24 20.77
N ASN A 150 7.60 -0.86 21.45
CA ASN A 150 9.02 -0.50 21.35
C ASN A 150 9.64 -1.15 20.11
N VAL A 151 9.81 -0.36 19.06
CA VAL A 151 10.33 -0.85 17.77
C VAL A 151 11.83 -0.62 17.67
N THR A 152 12.58 -1.69 17.43
CA THR A 152 14.00 -1.63 17.06
C THR A 152 14.15 -1.93 15.58
N LEU A 153 14.65 -0.97 14.80
CA LEU A 153 14.96 -1.16 13.39
C LEU A 153 16.45 -1.53 13.23
N ALA A 154 16.73 -2.67 12.62
CA ALA A 154 18.08 -3.16 12.36
C ALA A 154 18.31 -3.35 10.86
N HIS A 155 19.26 -2.59 10.31
CA HIS A 155 19.64 -2.70 8.91
C HIS A 155 21.12 -2.36 8.71
N PRO A 156 21.78 -2.88 7.65
CA PRO A 156 23.11 -2.45 7.24
C PRO A 156 23.11 -0.97 6.81
N PRO A 157 24.24 -0.26 6.92
CA PRO A 157 24.33 1.17 6.59
C PRO A 157 23.85 1.52 5.18
N GLU A 158 24.02 0.60 4.22
CA GLU A 158 23.63 0.79 2.81
C GLU A 158 22.13 0.54 2.54
N TYR A 159 21.38 0.00 3.51
CA TYR A 159 19.96 -0.27 3.41
C TYR A 159 19.15 0.74 4.23
N THR A 160 19.32 2.03 3.93
CA THR A 160 18.56 3.08 4.61
C THR A 160 17.09 3.07 4.18
N LEU A 161 16.20 3.40 5.10
CA LEU A 161 14.80 3.69 4.79
C LEU A 161 14.63 5.16 4.44
N MET A 162 13.47 5.53 3.92
CA MET A 162 13.14 6.94 3.68
C MET A 162 13.03 7.69 5.01
N ASP A 163 13.45 8.96 5.02
CA ASP A 163 13.43 9.80 6.22
C ASP A 163 12.01 10.09 6.72
N GLU A 164 11.07 10.34 5.80
CA GLU A 164 9.70 10.74 6.14
C GLU A 164 9.00 9.72 7.06
N PRO A 165 8.99 8.40 6.78
CA PRO A 165 8.40 7.40 7.65
C PRO A 165 9.05 7.29 9.03
N LEU A 166 10.30 7.70 9.17
CA LEU A 166 11.05 7.58 10.43
C LEU A 166 10.93 8.80 11.36
N ARG A 167 10.28 9.88 10.91
CA ARG A 167 10.10 11.13 11.67
C ARG A 167 8.79 11.22 12.44
N LEU A 168 8.03 10.15 12.53
CA LEU A 168 6.71 10.13 13.18
C LEU A 168 6.76 9.91 14.68
#